data_cfa64b6b0a3011f941cbf6dc1224a3a0
#
_entry.id   cfa64b6b0a3011f941cbf6dc1224a3a0
#
_cell.length_a   1.000
_cell.length_b   1.000
_cell.length_c   1.000
_cell.angle_alpha   90.00
_cell.angle_beta   90.00
_cell.angle_gamma   90.00
#
_symmetry.space_group_name_H-M   'P 1'
#
loop_
_entity.id
_entity.type
_entity.pdbx_description
1 polymer ?
#
loop_
_entity_poly.entity_id
_entity_poly.type
_entity_poly.pdbx_seq_one_letter_code
_entity_poly.pdbx_strand_id
1 'polypeptide(L)'
;MAELLAILGIASILAVAAVPVFSSLLLESRMSAAVATATHAVNLARQLSTTRSLLIRLCGSDDERSCSGRPDWTAGLLLVDEGEFFRQVVPFSGESGAPRVHSNRATLSFEAGSGFATPATLTLCDRRGARGARSVIVSRSGRPRSSSRDASDKALSC
;
A
#
# COMPACT_ATOMS: atom_id res chain seq x y z
N MET A 1 -8.21 43.13 -29.33
CA MET A 1 -7.05 43.22 -28.44
C MET A 1 -7.48 43.10 -26.96
N ALA A 2 -8.41 43.96 -26.48
CA ALA A 2 -8.89 43.94 -25.09
C ALA A 2 -9.57 42.61 -24.72
N GLU A 3 -10.34 41.99 -25.62
CA GLU A 3 -11.01 40.70 -25.40
C GLU A 3 -10.03 39.54 -25.19
N LEU A 4 -8.95 39.48 -25.97
CA LEU A 4 -7.90 38.46 -25.78
C LEU A 4 -7.20 38.59 -24.43
N LEU A 5 -6.95 39.82 -23.98
CA LEU A 5 -6.36 40.07 -22.67
C LEU A 5 -7.29 39.64 -21.52
N ALA A 6 -8.59 39.89 -21.66
CA ALA A 6 -9.61 39.45 -20.70
C ALA A 6 -9.68 37.92 -20.61
N ILE A 7 -9.70 37.21 -21.75
CA ILE A 7 -9.73 35.74 -21.80
C ILE A 7 -8.47 35.16 -21.14
N LEU A 8 -7.28 35.68 -21.47
CA LEU A 8 -6.03 35.21 -20.85
C LEU A 8 -6.00 35.47 -19.35
N GLY A 9 -6.55 36.62 -18.90
CA GLY A 9 -6.68 36.93 -17.48
C GLY A 9 -7.54 35.91 -16.72
N ILE A 10 -8.71 35.58 -17.25
CA ILE A 10 -9.62 34.60 -16.65
C ILE A 10 -8.98 33.21 -16.66
N ALA A 11 -8.38 32.79 -17.78
CA ALA A 11 -7.72 31.49 -17.91
C ALA A 11 -6.57 31.33 -16.91
N SER A 12 -5.77 32.37 -16.66
CA SER A 12 -4.69 32.33 -15.70
C SER A 12 -5.18 32.17 -14.24
N ILE A 13 -6.26 32.84 -13.87
CA ILE A 13 -6.86 32.71 -12.53
C ILE A 13 -7.41 31.29 -12.33
N LEU A 14 -8.10 30.74 -13.31
CA LEU A 14 -8.62 29.38 -13.25
C LEU A 14 -7.50 28.33 -13.17
N ALA A 15 -6.42 28.51 -13.92
CA ALA A 15 -5.26 27.60 -13.87
C ALA A 15 -4.60 27.58 -12.49
N VAL A 16 -4.41 28.74 -11.85
CA VAL A 16 -3.82 28.83 -10.50
C VAL A 16 -4.71 28.13 -9.46
N ALA A 17 -6.01 28.24 -9.55
CA ALA A 17 -6.94 27.58 -8.63
C ALA A 17 -7.04 26.06 -8.86
N ALA A 18 -6.87 25.59 -10.11
CA ALA A 18 -7.01 24.17 -10.48
C ALA A 18 -5.82 23.31 -9.96
N VAL A 19 -4.59 23.84 -9.96
CA VAL A 19 -3.38 23.09 -9.61
C VAL A 19 -3.43 22.44 -8.23
N PRO A 20 -3.76 23.14 -7.12
CA PRO A 20 -3.76 22.54 -5.78
C PRO A 20 -4.84 21.46 -5.63
N VAL A 21 -5.99 21.63 -6.27
CA VAL A 21 -7.09 20.66 -6.23
C VAL A 21 -6.66 19.37 -6.94
N PHE A 22 -6.09 19.50 -8.14
CA PHE A 22 -5.62 18.36 -8.93
C PHE A 22 -4.51 17.57 -8.22
N SER A 23 -3.57 18.26 -7.58
CA SER A 23 -2.49 17.62 -6.83
C SER A 23 -2.99 16.79 -5.64
N SER A 24 -4.02 17.26 -4.94
CA SER A 24 -4.62 16.53 -3.83
C SER A 24 -5.38 15.28 -4.28
N LEU A 25 -6.08 15.38 -5.42
CA LEU A 25 -6.76 14.24 -6.05
C LEU A 25 -5.79 13.16 -6.49
N LEU A 26 -4.65 13.53 -7.09
CA LEU A 26 -3.61 12.58 -7.47
C LEU A 26 -3.02 11.84 -6.25
N LEU A 27 -2.78 12.53 -5.14
CA LEU A 27 -2.30 11.89 -3.92
C LEU A 27 -3.32 10.91 -3.35
N GLU A 28 -4.60 11.26 -3.35
CA GLU A 28 -5.65 10.35 -2.87
C GLU A 28 -5.80 9.14 -3.78
N SER A 29 -5.75 9.33 -5.10
CA SER A 29 -5.78 8.24 -6.08
C SER A 29 -4.61 7.27 -5.88
N ARG A 30 -3.38 7.78 -5.72
CA ARG A 30 -2.18 6.96 -5.45
C ARG A 30 -2.28 6.22 -4.13
N MET A 31 -2.76 6.88 -3.08
CA MET A 31 -2.98 6.26 -1.78
C MET A 31 -4.01 5.12 -1.89
N SER A 32 -5.13 5.35 -2.54
CA SER A 32 -6.17 4.33 -2.76
C SER A 32 -5.64 3.14 -3.55
N ALA A 33 -4.86 3.39 -4.61
CA ALA A 33 -4.23 2.34 -5.40
C ALA A 33 -3.24 1.50 -4.55
N ALA A 34 -2.40 2.14 -3.73
CA ALA A 34 -1.46 1.45 -2.87
C ALA A 34 -2.17 0.61 -1.79
N VAL A 35 -3.25 1.12 -1.19
CA VAL A 35 -4.09 0.35 -0.25
C VAL A 35 -4.73 -0.85 -0.93
N ALA A 36 -5.24 -0.68 -2.15
CA ALA A 36 -5.83 -1.76 -2.93
C ALA A 36 -4.77 -2.84 -3.26
N THR A 37 -3.56 -2.44 -3.67
CA THR A 37 -2.43 -3.33 -3.94
C THR A 37 -2.04 -4.14 -2.70
N ALA A 38 -1.88 -3.49 -1.55
CA ALA A 38 -1.56 -4.18 -0.29
C ALA A 38 -2.67 -5.15 0.13
N THR A 39 -3.92 -4.73 0.00
CA THR A 39 -5.10 -5.56 0.30
C THR A 39 -5.16 -6.77 -0.63
N HIS A 40 -4.90 -6.57 -1.92
CA HIS A 40 -4.85 -7.65 -2.92
C HIS A 40 -3.75 -8.66 -2.57
N ALA A 41 -2.54 -8.19 -2.25
CA ALA A 41 -1.42 -9.08 -1.89
C ALA A 41 -1.74 -9.95 -0.67
N VAL A 42 -2.37 -9.38 0.38
CA VAL A 42 -2.80 -10.13 1.56
C VAL A 42 -3.87 -11.17 1.21
N ASN A 43 -4.88 -10.80 0.41
CA ASN A 43 -5.93 -11.74 -0.02
C ASN A 43 -5.35 -12.87 -0.87
N LEU A 44 -4.42 -12.55 -1.77
CA LEU A 44 -3.73 -13.52 -2.62
C LEU A 44 -2.90 -14.50 -1.77
N ALA A 45 -2.13 -14.00 -0.81
CA ALA A 45 -1.35 -14.83 0.11
C ALA A 45 -2.26 -15.80 0.89
N ARG A 46 -3.38 -15.29 1.41
CA ARG A 46 -4.38 -16.10 2.10
C ARG A 46 -5.01 -17.14 1.16
N GLN A 47 -5.39 -16.76 -0.05
CA GLN A 47 -5.97 -17.68 -1.04
C GLN A 47 -4.99 -18.79 -1.40
N LEU A 48 -3.72 -18.45 -1.68
CA LEU A 48 -2.70 -19.43 -2.00
C LEU A 48 -2.44 -20.40 -0.84
N SER A 49 -2.40 -19.90 0.40
CA SER A 49 -2.21 -20.75 1.57
C SER A 49 -3.36 -21.75 1.77
N THR A 50 -4.59 -21.36 1.45
CA THR A 50 -5.77 -22.24 1.58
C THR A 50 -5.89 -23.20 0.40
N THR A 51 -5.72 -22.72 -0.83
CA THR A 51 -5.97 -23.54 -2.04
C THR A 51 -4.84 -24.52 -2.35
N ARG A 52 -3.59 -24.12 -2.04
CA ARG A 52 -2.42 -24.96 -2.26
C ARG A 52 -1.93 -25.69 -1.02
N SER A 53 -2.52 -25.41 0.14
CA SER A 53 -2.11 -25.96 1.44
C SER A 53 -0.62 -25.75 1.72
N LEU A 54 -0.09 -24.56 1.32
CA LEU A 54 1.31 -24.17 1.53
C LEU A 54 1.38 -23.05 2.56
N LEU A 55 2.45 -23.04 3.34
CA LEU A 55 2.80 -21.88 4.17
C LEU A 55 3.29 -20.77 3.24
N ILE A 56 2.54 -19.67 3.18
CA ILE A 56 2.87 -18.51 2.36
C ILE A 56 3.39 -17.39 3.26
N ARG A 57 4.53 -16.81 2.87
CA ARG A 57 5.10 -15.62 3.50
C ARG A 57 4.92 -14.41 2.60
N LEU A 58 4.47 -13.30 3.19
CA LEU A 58 4.39 -11.99 2.57
C LEU A 58 5.38 -11.06 3.27
N CYS A 59 6.26 -10.44 2.55
CA CYS A 59 7.32 -9.58 3.07
C CYS A 59 7.62 -8.41 2.13
N GLY A 60 8.35 -7.41 2.60
CA GLY A 60 8.97 -6.39 1.76
C GLY A 60 10.17 -6.96 1.01
N SER A 61 10.36 -6.51 -0.24
CA SER A 61 11.49 -6.90 -1.08
C SER A 61 12.04 -5.68 -1.81
N ASP A 62 13.38 -5.58 -1.84
CA ASP A 62 14.08 -4.51 -2.55
C ASP A 62 14.58 -4.99 -3.94
N ASP A 63 14.75 -6.30 -4.10
CA ASP A 63 15.36 -6.93 -5.28
C ASP A 63 14.37 -7.82 -6.05
N GLU A 64 13.11 -7.87 -5.61
CA GLU A 64 12.05 -8.73 -6.15
C GLU A 64 12.37 -10.23 -6.08
N ARG A 65 13.43 -10.61 -5.37
CA ARG A 65 13.93 -11.98 -5.29
C ARG A 65 13.92 -12.55 -3.90
N SER A 66 14.17 -11.70 -2.90
CA SER A 66 14.29 -12.13 -1.50
C SER A 66 13.55 -11.20 -0.57
N CYS A 67 13.15 -11.72 0.60
CA CYS A 67 12.61 -10.90 1.67
C CYS A 67 13.71 -10.00 2.25
N SER A 68 13.47 -8.70 2.34
CA SER A 68 14.44 -7.74 2.89
C SER A 68 14.72 -7.93 4.39
N GLY A 69 13.85 -8.65 5.10
CA GLY A 69 13.92 -8.81 6.55
C GLY A 69 13.63 -7.52 7.33
N ARG A 70 13.26 -6.45 6.65
CA ARG A 70 12.99 -5.13 7.22
C ARG A 70 11.49 -4.82 7.24
N PRO A 71 11.03 -3.94 8.13
CA PRO A 71 9.64 -3.50 8.18
C PRO A 71 9.30 -2.46 7.10
N ASP A 72 10.27 -1.99 6.32
CA ASP A 72 10.05 -1.12 5.17
C ASP A 72 9.71 -1.97 3.94
N TRP A 73 8.51 -1.78 3.40
CA TRP A 73 7.99 -2.51 2.25
C TRP A 73 7.72 -1.60 1.05
N THR A 74 8.31 -0.41 1.06
CA THR A 74 8.06 0.64 0.06
C THR A 74 8.46 0.21 -1.36
N ALA A 75 9.54 -0.57 -1.50
CA ALA A 75 10.03 -1.00 -2.81
C ALA A 75 9.11 -2.02 -3.49
N GLY A 76 8.46 -2.88 -2.72
CA GLY A 76 7.53 -3.89 -3.24
C GLY A 76 7.20 -4.97 -2.23
N LEU A 77 6.21 -5.77 -2.58
CA LEU A 77 5.77 -6.93 -1.82
C LEU A 77 6.18 -8.20 -2.54
N LEU A 78 6.68 -9.15 -1.78
CA LEU A 78 7.04 -10.47 -2.28
C LEU A 78 6.24 -11.54 -1.54
N LEU A 79 5.57 -12.40 -2.31
CA LEU A 79 4.94 -13.61 -1.81
C LEU A 79 5.85 -14.78 -2.13
N VAL A 80 6.20 -15.57 -1.12
CA VAL A 80 7.00 -16.79 -1.27
C VAL A 80 6.38 -17.91 -0.45
N ASP A 81 6.48 -19.15 -0.94
CA ASP A 81 6.21 -20.32 -0.14
C ASP A 81 7.43 -20.72 0.72
N GLU A 82 7.25 -21.64 1.64
CA GLU A 82 8.32 -22.09 2.55
C GLU A 82 9.48 -22.77 1.79
N GLY A 83 9.18 -23.43 0.67
CA GLY A 83 10.18 -24.08 -0.18
C GLY A 83 10.78 -23.17 -1.25
N GLU A 84 10.36 -21.91 -1.32
CA GLU A 84 10.76 -20.95 -2.36
C GLU A 84 10.45 -21.37 -3.80
N PHE A 85 9.60 -22.37 -3.99
CA PHE A 85 9.16 -22.84 -5.32
C PHE A 85 8.14 -21.90 -5.96
N PHE A 86 7.38 -21.16 -5.15
CA PHE A 86 6.44 -20.15 -5.60
C PHE A 86 6.93 -18.77 -5.16
N ARG A 87 7.03 -17.88 -6.13
CA ARG A 87 7.39 -16.47 -5.91
C ARG A 87 6.51 -15.58 -6.76
N GLN A 88 5.89 -14.61 -6.12
CA GLN A 88 5.11 -13.59 -6.82
C GLN A 88 5.43 -12.21 -6.28
N VAL A 89 5.86 -11.32 -7.16
CA VAL A 89 6.10 -9.90 -6.87
C VAL A 89 4.81 -9.13 -7.07
N VAL A 90 4.51 -8.25 -6.12
CA VAL A 90 3.43 -7.27 -6.22
C VAL A 90 4.08 -5.90 -6.07
N PRO A 91 4.41 -5.23 -7.18
CA PRO A 91 5.08 -3.94 -7.12
C PRO A 91 4.13 -2.89 -6.53
N PHE A 92 4.64 -2.07 -5.61
CA PHE A 92 4.07 -0.75 -5.42
C PHE A 92 4.58 0.09 -6.58
N SER A 93 3.69 0.76 -7.29
CA SER A 93 4.06 1.54 -8.47
C SER A 93 5.28 2.41 -8.15
N GLY A 94 6.40 2.16 -8.84
CA GLY A 94 7.67 2.88 -8.68
C GLY A 94 7.62 4.33 -9.19
N GLU A 95 6.43 4.91 -9.30
CA GLU A 95 6.25 6.29 -9.69
C GLU A 95 6.69 7.24 -8.58
N SER A 96 7.36 8.30 -8.99
CA SER A 96 7.68 9.44 -8.12
C SER A 96 6.42 9.92 -7.39
N GLY A 97 6.41 9.79 -6.05
CA GLY A 97 5.29 10.16 -5.20
C GLY A 97 4.36 9.01 -4.79
N ALA A 98 4.76 7.76 -4.99
CA ALA A 98 4.09 6.61 -4.37
C ALA A 98 4.16 6.69 -2.84
N PRO A 99 3.14 6.22 -2.11
CA PRO A 99 3.19 6.18 -0.66
C PRO A 99 4.29 5.24 -0.16
N ARG A 100 4.98 5.64 0.92
CA ARG A 100 5.87 4.76 1.66
C ARG A 100 5.04 3.75 2.45
N VAL A 101 5.48 2.50 2.47
CA VAL A 101 4.78 1.41 3.15
C VAL A 101 5.65 0.87 4.27
N HIS A 102 5.15 0.95 5.48
CA HIS A 102 5.81 0.43 6.67
C HIS A 102 4.92 -0.63 7.34
N SER A 103 5.49 -1.77 7.66
CA SER A 103 4.82 -2.83 8.40
C SER A 103 5.33 -2.86 9.84
N ASN A 104 4.47 -3.20 10.79
CA ASN A 104 4.91 -3.47 12.16
C ASN A 104 5.63 -4.83 12.30
N ARG A 105 5.77 -5.58 11.19
CA ARG A 105 6.49 -6.86 11.11
C ARG A 105 7.30 -6.94 9.83
N ALA A 106 8.46 -7.60 9.89
CA ALA A 106 9.28 -7.83 8.70
C ALA A 106 8.63 -8.84 7.72
N THR A 107 7.83 -9.77 8.26
CA THR A 107 7.18 -10.83 7.47
C THR A 107 5.82 -11.17 8.06
N LEU A 108 4.84 -11.41 7.21
CA LEU A 108 3.55 -12.01 7.54
C LEU A 108 3.54 -13.44 7.02
N SER A 109 3.17 -14.40 7.88
CA SER A 109 3.03 -15.80 7.49
C SER A 109 1.56 -16.19 7.50
N PHE A 110 1.16 -16.94 6.47
CA PHE A 110 -0.18 -17.51 6.32
C PHE A 110 -0.07 -19.02 6.42
N GLU A 111 -0.78 -19.62 7.37
CA GLU A 111 -0.74 -21.03 7.65
C GLU A 111 -1.35 -21.85 6.52
N ALA A 112 -0.71 -22.98 6.22
CA ALA A 112 -1.16 -23.93 5.21
C ALA A 112 -2.57 -24.44 5.50
N GLY A 113 -3.44 -24.43 4.49
CA GLY A 113 -4.80 -24.95 4.55
C GLY A 113 -5.80 -24.07 5.30
N SER A 114 -5.42 -23.44 6.41
CA SER A 114 -6.32 -22.61 7.24
C SER A 114 -6.45 -21.17 6.76
N GLY A 115 -5.39 -20.62 6.17
CA GLY A 115 -5.29 -19.21 5.83
C GLY A 115 -5.24 -18.27 7.03
N PHE A 116 -5.01 -18.80 8.25
CA PHE A 116 -4.71 -17.97 9.41
C PHE A 116 -3.39 -17.25 9.22
N ALA A 117 -3.31 -16.02 9.69
CA ALA A 117 -2.15 -15.17 9.47
C ALA A 117 -1.57 -14.65 10.78
N THR A 118 -0.30 -14.33 10.74
CA THR A 118 0.31 -13.47 11.76
C THR A 118 -0.33 -12.09 11.69
N PRO A 119 -1.00 -11.60 12.76
CA PRO A 119 -1.61 -10.28 12.75
C PRO A 119 -0.58 -9.18 12.50
N ALA A 120 -0.91 -8.26 11.60
CA ALA A 120 -0.01 -7.17 11.26
C ALA A 120 -0.77 -5.91 10.83
N THR A 121 -0.06 -4.78 10.84
CA THR A 121 -0.55 -3.50 10.34
C THR A 121 0.48 -2.95 9.38
N LEU A 122 0.05 -2.72 8.14
CA LEU A 122 0.82 -1.97 7.15
C LEU A 122 0.33 -0.53 7.17
N THR A 123 1.22 0.41 7.41
CA THR A 123 0.94 1.85 7.40
C THR A 123 1.48 2.44 6.11
N LEU A 124 0.61 3.12 5.38
CA LEU A 124 0.93 3.78 4.12
C LEU A 124 0.94 5.29 4.35
N CYS A 125 2.04 5.94 4.00
CA CYS A 125 2.29 7.34 4.23
C CYS A 125 2.70 8.06 2.95
N ASP A 126 2.07 9.18 2.64
CA ASP A 126 2.50 10.07 1.57
C ASP A 126 3.01 11.41 2.14
N ARG A 127 3.27 12.38 1.26
CA ARG A 127 3.77 13.72 1.65
C ARG A 127 2.80 14.52 2.54
N ARG A 128 1.54 14.10 2.69
CA ARG A 128 0.56 14.71 3.60
C ARG A 128 0.78 14.30 5.06
N GLY A 129 1.69 13.34 5.30
CA GLY A 129 1.99 12.80 6.62
C GLY A 129 0.80 12.08 7.23
N ALA A 130 0.65 12.16 8.55
CA ALA A 130 -0.38 11.46 9.30
C ALA A 130 -1.83 11.75 8.84
N ARG A 131 -2.09 12.95 8.30
CA ARG A 131 -3.44 13.31 7.80
C ARG A 131 -3.89 12.49 6.58
N GLY A 132 -2.93 12.17 5.70
CA GLY A 132 -3.18 11.37 4.50
C GLY A 132 -2.95 9.87 4.71
N ALA A 133 -2.43 9.46 5.86
CA ALA A 133 -2.06 8.08 6.12
C ALA A 133 -3.25 7.13 6.10
N ARG A 134 -3.00 5.92 5.64
CA ARG A 134 -3.94 4.80 5.65
C ARG A 134 -3.24 3.57 6.21
N SER A 135 -4.01 2.66 6.77
CA SER A 135 -3.49 1.36 7.21
C SER A 135 -4.23 0.22 6.53
N VAL A 136 -3.52 -0.88 6.31
CA VAL A 136 -4.11 -2.19 6.01
C VAL A 136 -3.81 -3.09 7.20
N ILE A 137 -4.86 -3.46 7.93
CA ILE A 137 -4.78 -4.26 9.15
C ILE A 137 -5.15 -5.68 8.79
N VAL A 138 -4.22 -6.61 9.04
CA VAL A 138 -4.43 -8.04 8.81
C VAL A 138 -4.76 -8.69 10.13
N SER A 139 -5.95 -9.29 10.21
CA SER A 139 -6.41 -10.02 11.38
C SER A 139 -5.79 -11.43 11.44
N ARG A 140 -5.92 -12.11 12.59
CA ARG A 140 -5.49 -13.51 12.74
C ARG A 140 -6.18 -14.47 11.74
N SER A 141 -7.41 -14.16 11.32
CA SER A 141 -8.09 -14.94 10.27
C SER A 141 -7.57 -14.66 8.85
N GLY A 142 -6.50 -13.90 8.69
CA GLY A 142 -5.91 -13.54 7.39
C GLY A 142 -6.72 -12.53 6.58
N ARG A 143 -7.75 -11.91 7.17
CA ARG A 143 -8.60 -10.92 6.47
C ARG A 143 -8.01 -9.53 6.60
N PRO A 144 -7.75 -8.83 5.49
CA PRO A 144 -7.35 -7.44 5.51
C PRO A 144 -8.55 -6.51 5.69
N ARG A 145 -8.33 -5.39 6.36
CA ARG A 145 -9.23 -4.24 6.39
C ARG A 145 -8.45 -2.95 6.27
N SER A 146 -8.95 -1.98 5.54
CA SER A 146 -8.36 -0.63 5.49
C SER A 146 -8.94 0.25 6.60
N SER A 147 -8.11 1.17 7.12
CA SER A 147 -8.49 2.10 8.17
C SER A 147 -7.66 3.38 8.09
N SER A 148 -8.14 4.46 8.72
CA SER A 148 -7.36 5.66 9.01
C SER A 148 -6.66 5.60 10.39
N ARG A 149 -6.78 4.47 11.10
CA ARG A 149 -6.21 4.23 12.41
C ARG A 149 -5.47 2.90 12.44
N ASP A 150 -4.65 2.67 13.44
CA ASP A 150 -3.97 1.39 13.63
C ASP A 150 -4.93 0.31 14.20
N ALA A 151 -4.40 -0.88 14.46
CA ALA A 151 -5.17 -1.99 15.01
C ALA A 151 -5.70 -1.73 16.44
N SER A 152 -5.12 -0.78 17.15
CA SER A 152 -5.49 -0.36 18.52
C SER A 152 -6.31 0.94 18.55
N ASP A 153 -6.83 1.36 17.40
CA ASP A 153 -7.61 2.60 17.20
C ASP A 153 -6.82 3.89 17.50
N LYS A 154 -5.49 3.82 17.47
CA LYS A 154 -4.62 4.99 17.62
C LYS A 154 -4.40 5.68 16.26
N ALA A 155 -4.07 6.97 16.32
CA ALA A 155 -3.67 7.73 15.14
C ALA A 155 -2.42 7.11 14.50
N LEU A 156 -2.39 7.09 13.16
CA LEU A 156 -1.24 6.62 12.41
C LEU A 156 -0.09 7.62 12.51
N SER A 157 1.12 7.12 12.62
CA SER A 157 2.37 7.90 12.57
C SER A 157 3.12 7.62 11.27
N CYS A 158 3.66 8.66 10.67
CA CYS A 158 4.47 8.58 9.45
C CYS A 158 5.93 8.94 9.74
#